data_dd021e65ab067b7b89b8a053a6db350a
#
_entry.id   dd021e65ab067b7b89b8a053a6db350a
#
_cell.length_a   1.000
_cell.length_b   1.000
_cell.length_c   1.000
_cell.angle_alpha   90.00
_cell.angle_beta   90.00
_cell.angle_gamma   90.00
#
_symmetry.space_group_name_H-M   'P 1'
#
loop_
_entity.id
_entity.type
_entity.pdbx_description
1 polymer ?
#
loop_
_entity_poly.entity_id
_entity_poly.type
_entity_poly.pdbx_seq_one_letter_code
_entity_poly.pdbx_strand_id
1 'polypeptide(L)'
;MKELFELQSGIYPRWASCENRTGQKGSAAMAGGGRKGSAYISVQAHSTVTLACEKGTSGIVRRMWMTLSDMSETMLRGLRLKCYWDGDSLPAVNTPLGDFFAMSTGCVYPLHSSLLSSPEGRSFVHFIQMPFRESMRIDLENTTNSNLRELYYDVDYTIGDPLGDEMLYFHAWFNHQNKTVIREDFQILPMIHGQGRFLGLSIGIICDQKRYSDVW
;
A
#
# COMPACT_ATOMS: atom_id res chain seq x y z
N MET A 1 20.80 -7.43 -13.41
CA MET A 1 19.88 -7.89 -12.34
C MET A 1 20.61 -9.02 -11.66
N LYS A 2 20.82 -8.97 -10.34
CA LYS A 2 21.42 -10.11 -9.63
C LYS A 2 20.37 -11.20 -9.44
N GLU A 3 20.81 -12.43 -9.42
CA GLU A 3 19.93 -13.57 -9.22
C GLU A 3 19.38 -13.62 -7.78
N LEU A 4 18.20 -14.20 -7.60
CA LEU A 4 17.53 -14.26 -6.27
C LEU A 4 18.34 -15.01 -5.21
N PHE A 5 19.20 -15.90 -5.64
CA PHE A 5 20.08 -16.71 -4.77
C PHE A 5 21.43 -16.06 -4.48
N GLU A 6 21.71 -14.88 -5.03
CA GLU A 6 22.97 -14.17 -4.80
C GLU A 6 22.89 -13.27 -3.56
N LEU A 7 23.80 -13.49 -2.61
CA LEU A 7 23.94 -12.60 -1.46
C LEU A 7 24.53 -11.26 -1.91
N GLN A 8 23.84 -10.16 -1.61
CA GLN A 8 24.29 -8.81 -1.92
C GLN A 8 24.98 -8.21 -0.67
N SER A 9 26.27 -7.92 -0.79
CA SER A 9 27.02 -7.26 0.30
C SER A 9 26.48 -5.84 0.54
N GLY A 10 26.29 -5.47 1.81
CA GLY A 10 25.83 -4.15 2.21
C GLY A 10 24.31 -3.93 2.13
N ILE A 11 23.56 -4.89 1.58
CA ILE A 11 22.08 -4.83 1.53
C ILE A 11 21.52 -5.80 2.56
N TYR A 12 20.63 -5.31 3.41
CA TYR A 12 20.06 -6.10 4.50
C TYR A 12 18.53 -6.15 4.39
N PRO A 13 17.94 -7.35 4.41
CA PRO A 13 16.49 -7.49 4.45
C PRO A 13 15.92 -7.01 5.78
N ARG A 14 14.73 -6.45 5.73
CA ARG A 14 13.91 -6.03 6.86
C ARG A 14 12.47 -6.46 6.63
N TRP A 15 11.79 -6.69 7.71
CA TRP A 15 10.39 -7.09 7.70
C TRP A 15 9.62 -6.36 8.80
N ALA A 16 8.83 -5.36 8.44
CA ALA A 16 7.91 -4.72 9.36
C ALA A 16 6.61 -5.52 9.43
N SER A 17 6.09 -5.67 10.63
CA SER A 17 4.88 -6.44 10.93
C SER A 17 4.14 -5.90 12.15
N CYS A 18 3.02 -6.51 12.49
CA CYS A 18 2.21 -6.11 13.64
C CYS A 18 2.98 -6.04 14.97
N GLU A 19 4.00 -6.87 15.16
CA GLU A 19 4.82 -6.91 16.37
C GLU A 19 6.19 -6.21 16.22
N ASN A 20 6.55 -5.80 15.01
CA ASN A 20 7.85 -5.17 14.74
C ASN A 20 7.71 -4.10 13.64
N ARG A 21 7.14 -2.95 13.96
CA ARG A 21 6.83 -1.89 12.99
C ARG A 21 8.07 -1.18 12.43
N THR A 22 9.19 -1.27 13.12
CA THR A 22 10.46 -0.68 12.69
C THR A 22 11.33 -1.65 11.90
N GLY A 23 10.89 -2.90 11.70
CA GLY A 23 11.69 -3.91 11.03
C GLY A 23 13.02 -4.23 11.71
N GLN A 24 13.20 -3.87 12.98
CA GLN A 24 14.44 -4.03 13.70
C GLN A 24 14.84 -5.50 13.79
N LYS A 25 16.11 -5.80 13.49
CA LYS A 25 16.64 -7.15 13.56
C LYS A 25 16.47 -7.76 14.96
N GLY A 26 15.88 -8.96 15.02
CA GLY A 26 15.70 -9.70 16.27
C GLY A 26 14.55 -9.22 17.14
N SER A 27 13.70 -8.28 16.69
CA SER A 27 12.60 -7.73 17.49
C SER A 27 11.24 -8.39 17.23
N ALA A 28 11.15 -9.31 16.29
CA ALA A 28 9.96 -10.14 16.07
C ALA A 28 10.06 -11.48 16.82
N ALA A 29 8.91 -12.13 17.06
CA ALA A 29 8.80 -13.43 17.71
C ALA A 29 9.46 -13.49 19.10
N MET A 30 9.34 -12.45 19.89
CA MET A 30 9.93 -12.37 21.24
C MET A 30 9.03 -12.91 22.36
N ALA A 31 7.76 -13.20 22.09
CA ALA A 31 6.84 -13.66 23.11
C ALA A 31 7.11 -15.13 23.50
N GLY A 32 7.00 -15.45 24.79
CA GLY A 32 7.02 -16.84 25.28
C GLY A 32 8.20 -17.70 24.79
N GLY A 33 9.39 -17.12 24.67
CA GLY A 33 10.60 -17.86 24.27
C GLY A 33 10.71 -18.16 22.78
N GLY A 34 10.26 -17.27 21.89
CA GLY A 34 10.41 -17.41 20.43
C GLY A 34 9.10 -17.59 19.67
N ARG A 35 7.98 -17.18 20.26
CA ARG A 35 6.67 -17.23 19.60
C ARG A 35 6.28 -15.84 19.06
N LYS A 36 5.43 -15.83 18.03
CA LYS A 36 4.79 -14.62 17.55
C LYS A 36 3.90 -14.02 18.65
N GLY A 37 4.14 -12.78 19.02
CA GLY A 37 3.42 -12.07 20.10
C GLY A 37 2.07 -11.57 19.65
N SER A 38 1.97 -10.99 18.44
CA SER A 38 0.73 -10.48 17.88
C SER A 38 0.64 -10.81 16.40
N ALA A 39 -0.48 -11.40 16.00
CA ALA A 39 -0.74 -11.66 14.59
C ALA A 39 -1.32 -10.44 13.87
N TYR A 40 -1.99 -9.56 14.58
CA TYR A 40 -2.71 -8.41 14.06
C TYR A 40 -2.63 -7.21 15.01
N ILE A 41 -3.02 -6.05 14.50
CA ILE A 41 -3.30 -4.86 15.28
C ILE A 41 -4.73 -4.39 15.01
N SER A 42 -5.30 -3.62 15.92
CA SER A 42 -6.53 -2.86 15.67
C SER A 42 -6.21 -1.43 15.28
N VAL A 43 -7.06 -0.84 14.42
CA VAL A 43 -6.97 0.57 14.04
C VAL A 43 -8.26 1.26 14.46
N GLN A 44 -8.17 2.14 15.44
CA GLN A 44 -9.33 2.84 16.00
C GLN A 44 -9.94 3.79 14.96
N ALA A 45 -11.23 4.05 15.09
CA ALA A 45 -11.90 5.10 14.31
C ALA A 45 -11.15 6.44 14.45
N HIS A 46 -11.04 7.19 13.37
CA HIS A 46 -10.39 8.50 13.32
C HIS A 46 -8.95 8.52 13.86
N SER A 47 -8.21 7.43 13.69
CA SER A 47 -6.82 7.33 14.12
C SER A 47 -5.89 6.93 12.99
N THR A 48 -4.61 7.21 13.19
CA THR A 48 -3.54 6.80 12.28
C THR A 48 -2.58 5.89 13.00
N VAL A 49 -2.13 4.84 12.33
CA VAL A 49 -1.12 3.91 12.80
C VAL A 49 0.03 3.83 11.80
N THR A 50 1.27 3.90 12.27
CA THR A 50 2.44 3.63 11.44
C THR A 50 2.62 2.12 11.30
N LEU A 51 2.65 1.64 10.07
CA LEU A 51 2.83 0.23 9.73
C LEU A 51 4.32 -0.13 9.59
N ALA A 52 5.08 0.76 8.96
CA ALA A 52 6.52 0.60 8.77
C ALA A 52 7.21 1.95 8.77
N CYS A 53 8.42 2.00 9.34
CA CYS A 53 9.28 3.18 9.25
C CYS A 53 10.76 2.78 9.28
N GLU A 54 11.57 3.51 8.50
CA GLU A 54 13.03 3.39 8.46
C GLU A 54 13.64 4.79 8.32
N LYS A 55 14.81 5.01 8.91
CA LYS A 55 15.50 6.30 8.88
C LYS A 55 17.01 6.14 8.83
N GLY A 56 17.68 7.10 8.18
CA GLY A 56 19.13 7.21 8.15
C GLY A 56 19.82 6.22 7.20
N THR A 57 19.07 5.67 6.25
CA THR A 57 19.60 4.73 5.25
C THR A 57 18.75 4.74 3.99
N SER A 58 19.35 4.40 2.87
CA SER A 58 18.63 4.10 1.64
C SER A 58 17.98 2.73 1.70
N GLY A 59 16.97 2.51 0.89
CA GLY A 59 16.34 1.20 0.80
C GLY A 59 15.23 1.14 -0.24
N ILE A 60 14.63 -0.04 -0.34
CA ILE A 60 13.53 -0.30 -1.27
C ILE A 60 12.47 -1.14 -0.56
N VAL A 61 11.24 -0.65 -0.49
CA VAL A 61 10.10 -1.50 -0.15
C VAL A 61 9.88 -2.46 -1.31
N ARG A 62 9.93 -3.76 -1.04
CA ARG A 62 9.91 -4.83 -2.04
C ARG A 62 8.51 -5.41 -2.22
N ARG A 63 7.79 -5.56 -1.11
CA ARG A 63 6.45 -6.15 -1.09
C ARG A 63 5.66 -5.62 0.10
N MET A 64 4.36 -5.47 -0.08
CA MET A 64 3.41 -5.27 1.00
C MET A 64 2.32 -6.33 0.89
N TRP A 65 1.98 -6.94 2.02
CA TRP A 65 0.84 -7.85 2.13
C TRP A 65 -0.09 -7.39 3.24
N MET A 66 -1.40 -7.47 3.01
CA MET A 66 -2.41 -7.12 4.00
C MET A 66 -3.66 -7.98 3.88
N THR A 67 -4.33 -8.20 5.01
CA THR A 67 -5.72 -8.66 5.07
C THR A 67 -6.43 -8.03 6.28
N LEU A 68 -7.74 -7.90 6.19
CA LEU A 68 -8.57 -7.19 7.15
C LEU A 68 -9.68 -8.09 7.67
N SER A 69 -10.11 -7.90 8.91
CA SER A 69 -11.32 -8.53 9.46
C SER A 69 -12.62 -7.97 8.88
N ASP A 70 -12.57 -6.77 8.29
CA ASP A 70 -13.72 -6.10 7.65
C ASP A 70 -13.28 -5.59 6.28
N MET A 71 -13.83 -6.18 5.22
CA MET A 71 -13.58 -5.81 3.82
C MET A 71 -14.81 -5.16 3.17
N SER A 72 -15.67 -4.54 3.98
CA SER A 72 -16.78 -3.74 3.47
C SER A 72 -16.29 -2.56 2.64
N GLU A 73 -17.11 -2.09 1.72
CA GLU A 73 -16.81 -0.89 0.94
C GLU A 73 -16.47 0.30 1.83
N THR A 74 -17.22 0.49 2.91
CA THR A 74 -16.98 1.56 3.90
C THR A 74 -15.57 1.49 4.46
N MET A 75 -15.11 0.30 4.83
CA MET A 75 -13.78 0.12 5.41
C MET A 75 -12.69 0.25 4.33
N LEU A 76 -12.86 -0.38 3.16
CA LEU A 76 -11.90 -0.30 2.06
C LEU A 76 -11.70 1.12 1.54
N ARG A 77 -12.76 1.94 1.53
CA ARG A 77 -12.73 3.34 1.11
C ARG A 77 -12.29 4.29 2.22
N GLY A 78 -12.64 3.99 3.46
CA GLY A 78 -12.36 4.83 4.61
C GLY A 78 -10.98 4.62 5.25
N LEU A 79 -10.32 3.50 4.98
CA LEU A 79 -8.91 3.32 5.32
C LEU A 79 -8.06 3.99 4.24
N ARG A 80 -7.14 4.87 4.65
CA ARG A 80 -6.24 5.58 3.74
C ARG A 80 -4.80 5.17 3.98
N LEU A 81 -4.18 4.61 2.94
CA LEU A 81 -2.75 4.33 2.94
C LEU A 81 -1.97 5.59 2.57
N LYS A 82 -0.98 5.93 3.40
CA LYS A 82 -0.09 7.08 3.18
C LYS A 82 1.36 6.61 3.18
N CYS A 83 2.11 6.91 2.12
CA CYS A 83 3.53 6.62 2.05
C CYS A 83 4.31 7.93 1.91
N TYR A 84 5.38 8.05 2.70
CA TYR A 84 6.25 9.22 2.75
C TYR A 84 7.68 8.78 2.49
N TRP A 85 8.38 9.52 1.64
CA TRP A 85 9.77 9.28 1.30
C TRP A 85 10.63 10.45 1.78
N ASP A 86 11.81 10.14 2.31
CA ASP A 86 12.91 11.07 2.61
C ASP A 86 12.54 12.29 3.46
N GLY A 87 11.62 12.09 4.40
CA GLY A 87 11.21 13.13 5.34
C GLY A 87 10.20 14.14 4.81
N ASP A 88 9.68 13.96 3.60
CA ASP A 88 8.64 14.83 3.07
C ASP A 88 7.43 14.89 4.00
N SER A 89 6.88 16.08 4.15
CA SER A 89 5.68 16.33 4.95
C SER A 89 4.39 15.90 4.23
N LEU A 90 4.41 15.90 2.90
CA LEU A 90 3.30 15.46 2.07
C LEU A 90 3.51 14.01 1.63
N PRO A 91 2.47 13.18 1.72
CA PRO A 91 2.58 11.80 1.28
C PRO A 91 2.66 11.69 -0.25
N ALA A 92 3.58 10.91 -0.75
CA ALA A 92 3.66 10.53 -2.17
C ALA A 92 2.54 9.56 -2.58
N VAL A 93 2.00 8.82 -1.62
CA VAL A 93 0.80 8.00 -1.74
C VAL A 93 -0.21 8.45 -0.69
N ASN A 94 -1.43 8.75 -1.09
CA ASN A 94 -2.56 9.05 -0.20
C ASN A 94 -3.85 8.58 -0.87
N THR A 95 -4.10 7.29 -0.78
CA THR A 95 -5.21 6.62 -1.49
C THR A 95 -6.06 5.79 -0.53
N PRO A 96 -7.34 5.57 -0.81
CA PRO A 96 -8.09 4.55 -0.11
C PRO A 96 -7.40 3.19 -0.25
N LEU A 97 -7.43 2.39 0.81
CA LEU A 97 -6.70 1.13 0.87
C LEU A 97 -7.14 0.16 -0.24
N GLY A 98 -8.45 0.02 -0.44
CA GLY A 98 -8.98 -0.83 -1.50
C GLY A 98 -8.49 -0.40 -2.88
N ASP A 99 -8.52 0.90 -3.17
CA ASP A 99 -8.09 1.44 -4.47
C ASP A 99 -6.58 1.28 -4.69
N PHE A 100 -5.77 1.39 -3.64
CA PHE A 100 -4.33 1.13 -3.73
C PHE A 100 -4.02 -0.29 -4.21
N PHE A 101 -4.85 -1.25 -3.81
CA PHE A 101 -4.75 -2.65 -4.24
C PHE A 101 -5.65 -3.01 -5.42
N ALA A 102 -6.09 -2.00 -6.19
CA ALA A 102 -6.92 -2.14 -7.39
C ALA A 102 -8.35 -2.68 -7.14
N MET A 103 -8.87 -2.60 -5.91
CA MET A 103 -10.27 -2.88 -5.59
C MET A 103 -11.16 -1.66 -5.84
N SER A 104 -11.10 -1.11 -7.05
CA SER A 104 -11.62 0.21 -7.42
C SER A 104 -13.15 0.32 -7.44
N THR A 105 -13.87 -0.79 -7.30
CA THR A 105 -15.35 -0.79 -7.12
C THR A 105 -15.77 -0.82 -5.65
N GLY A 106 -14.81 -0.86 -4.70
CA GLY A 106 -15.08 -1.03 -3.27
C GLY A 106 -15.42 -2.47 -2.87
N CYS A 107 -15.36 -3.41 -3.82
CA CYS A 107 -15.56 -4.83 -3.58
C CYS A 107 -14.25 -5.58 -3.78
N VAL A 108 -14.05 -6.63 -2.99
CA VAL A 108 -12.88 -7.51 -3.13
C VAL A 108 -13.17 -8.59 -4.15
N TYR A 109 -12.22 -8.83 -5.05
CA TYR A 109 -12.27 -9.88 -6.06
C TYR A 109 -10.89 -10.50 -6.29
N PRO A 110 -10.82 -11.74 -6.77
CA PRO A 110 -9.54 -12.33 -7.16
C PRO A 110 -8.88 -11.51 -8.28
N LEU A 111 -7.62 -11.15 -8.06
CA LEU A 111 -6.81 -10.39 -9.01
C LEU A 111 -5.41 -10.99 -9.06
N HIS A 112 -4.88 -11.15 -10.27
CA HIS A 112 -3.51 -11.58 -10.50
C HIS A 112 -2.86 -10.75 -11.59
N SER A 113 -1.79 -10.07 -11.25
CA SER A 113 -0.91 -9.36 -12.17
C SER A 113 0.54 -9.44 -11.69
N SER A 114 1.47 -8.95 -12.49
CA SER A 114 2.88 -8.84 -12.08
C SER A 114 3.13 -7.78 -10.99
N LEU A 115 2.20 -6.86 -10.77
CA LEU A 115 2.36 -5.73 -9.86
C LEU A 115 1.49 -5.85 -8.60
N LEU A 116 0.29 -6.42 -8.74
CA LEU A 116 -0.71 -6.53 -7.69
C LEU A 116 -1.35 -7.91 -7.73
N SER A 117 -1.71 -8.42 -6.56
CA SER A 117 -2.45 -9.66 -6.46
C SER A 117 -3.44 -9.61 -5.30
N SER A 118 -4.59 -10.25 -5.47
CA SER A 118 -5.57 -10.51 -4.41
C SER A 118 -5.97 -11.99 -4.52
N PRO A 119 -5.17 -12.90 -3.93
CA PRO A 119 -5.45 -14.32 -3.98
C PRO A 119 -6.80 -14.62 -3.33
N GLU A 120 -7.66 -15.36 -4.02
CA GLU A 120 -8.98 -15.78 -3.53
C GLU A 120 -9.88 -14.61 -3.09
N GLY A 121 -9.56 -13.34 -3.45
CA GLY A 121 -10.31 -12.18 -3.00
C GLY A 121 -10.31 -11.96 -1.48
N ARG A 122 -9.24 -12.36 -0.76
CA ARG A 122 -9.19 -12.29 0.72
C ARG A 122 -8.00 -11.53 1.28
N SER A 123 -6.98 -11.32 0.48
CA SER A 123 -5.79 -10.58 0.87
C SER A 123 -5.30 -9.72 -0.27
N PHE A 124 -4.44 -8.79 0.03
CA PHE A 124 -3.87 -7.85 -0.92
C PHE A 124 -2.36 -7.98 -0.93
N VAL A 125 -1.77 -8.02 -2.11
CA VAL A 125 -0.32 -8.04 -2.29
C VAL A 125 0.09 -6.98 -3.30
N HIS A 126 1.10 -6.21 -2.96
CA HIS A 126 1.69 -5.17 -3.80
C HIS A 126 3.17 -5.49 -4.00
N PHE A 127 3.60 -5.58 -5.27
CA PHE A 127 4.97 -5.93 -5.66
C PHE A 127 5.73 -4.78 -6.32
N ILE A 128 5.09 -3.61 -6.51
CA ILE A 128 5.78 -2.45 -7.06
C ILE A 128 6.85 -2.03 -6.07
N GLN A 129 8.08 -1.93 -6.54
CA GLN A 129 9.20 -1.50 -5.72
C GLN A 129 9.12 0.00 -5.45
N MET A 130 9.27 0.37 -4.19
CA MET A 130 9.20 1.76 -3.74
C MET A 130 10.51 2.15 -3.07
N PRO A 131 11.45 2.76 -3.79
CA PRO A 131 12.74 3.16 -3.25
C PRO A 131 12.65 4.44 -2.42
N PHE A 132 13.60 4.60 -1.48
CA PHE A 132 13.82 5.79 -0.66
C PHE A 132 15.32 5.97 -0.41
N ARG A 133 15.81 7.23 -0.30
CA ARG A 133 17.23 7.55 -0.15
C ARG A 133 17.68 7.67 1.30
N GLU A 134 16.82 8.20 2.16
CA GLU A 134 17.16 8.52 3.54
C GLU A 134 16.15 7.96 4.55
N SER A 135 14.88 7.90 4.17
CA SER A 135 13.83 7.41 5.07
C SER A 135 12.56 7.01 4.36
N MET A 136 11.81 6.11 4.99
CA MET A 136 10.44 5.80 4.60
C MET A 136 9.52 5.76 5.80
N ARG A 137 8.25 6.14 5.61
CA ARG A 137 7.17 5.92 6.56
C ARG A 137 5.91 5.53 5.82
N ILE A 138 5.27 4.46 6.28
CA ILE A 138 4.00 3.96 5.76
C ILE A 138 2.99 3.99 6.89
N ASP A 139 1.95 4.81 6.73
CA ASP A 139 0.88 4.99 7.69
C ASP A 139 -0.44 4.46 7.13
N LEU A 140 -1.30 3.96 8.00
CA LEU A 140 -2.70 3.67 7.73
C LEU A 140 -3.58 4.54 8.62
N GLU A 141 -4.39 5.39 7.98
CA GLU A 141 -5.38 6.22 8.64
C GLU A 141 -6.77 5.59 8.49
N ASN A 142 -7.50 5.47 9.59
CA ASN A 142 -8.90 5.10 9.59
C ASN A 142 -9.76 6.36 9.68
N THR A 143 -10.40 6.76 8.59
CA THR A 143 -11.30 7.94 8.56
C THR A 143 -12.75 7.58 8.87
N THR A 144 -13.06 6.30 9.12
CA THR A 144 -14.42 5.84 9.40
C THR A 144 -14.83 6.04 10.86
N ASN A 145 -16.12 5.91 11.13
CA ASN A 145 -16.68 5.92 12.48
C ASN A 145 -16.57 4.56 13.20
N SER A 146 -15.96 3.55 12.57
CA SER A 146 -15.87 2.20 13.10
C SER A 146 -14.41 1.77 13.26
N ASN A 147 -14.13 1.02 14.33
CA ASN A 147 -12.81 0.44 14.52
C ASN A 147 -12.59 -0.73 13.56
N LEU A 148 -11.44 -0.78 12.91
CA LEU A 148 -10.96 -2.01 12.30
C LEU A 148 -10.40 -2.90 13.42
N ARG A 149 -11.02 -4.06 13.64
CA ARG A 149 -10.63 -4.95 14.76
C ARG A 149 -9.30 -5.63 14.51
N GLU A 150 -9.10 -6.14 13.30
CA GLU A 150 -7.91 -6.90 12.95
C GLU A 150 -7.38 -6.45 11.59
N LEU A 151 -6.17 -5.96 11.62
CA LEU A 151 -5.32 -5.72 10.47
C LEU A 151 -4.13 -6.66 10.58
N TYR A 152 -4.03 -7.58 9.64
CA TYR A 152 -2.86 -8.42 9.44
C TYR A 152 -2.04 -7.82 8.30
N TYR A 153 -0.76 -7.63 8.51
CA TYR A 153 0.08 -7.08 7.46
C TYR A 153 1.56 -7.45 7.63
N ASP A 154 2.26 -7.36 6.55
CA ASP A 154 3.70 -7.26 6.51
C ASP A 154 4.18 -6.30 5.41
N VAL A 155 5.37 -5.74 5.62
CA VAL A 155 6.08 -4.92 4.66
C VAL A 155 7.51 -5.45 4.58
N ASP A 156 7.85 -6.05 3.45
CA ASP A 156 9.21 -6.49 3.17
C ASP A 156 9.97 -5.37 2.48
N TYR A 157 11.13 -5.05 3.01
CA TYR A 157 12.00 -4.05 2.42
C TYR A 157 13.48 -4.40 2.61
N THR A 158 14.32 -3.75 1.88
CA THR A 158 15.78 -3.82 2.03
C THR A 158 16.32 -2.46 2.43
N ILE A 159 17.43 -2.45 3.14
CA ILE A 159 18.19 -1.25 3.47
C ILE A 159 19.63 -1.36 2.96
N GLY A 160 20.27 -0.20 2.71
CA GLY A 160 21.61 -0.14 2.15
C GLY A 160 21.64 -0.32 0.63
N ASP A 161 20.51 -0.26 -0.04
CA ASP A 161 20.44 -0.36 -1.50
C ASP A 161 21.23 0.79 -2.16
N PRO A 162 22.15 0.51 -3.10
CA PRO A 162 22.83 1.54 -3.86
C PRO A 162 21.90 2.10 -4.93
N LEU A 163 21.31 3.27 -4.64
CA LEU A 163 20.38 3.94 -5.54
C LEU A 163 21.13 4.98 -6.38
N GLY A 164 21.05 4.83 -7.71
CA GLY A 164 21.62 5.80 -8.66
C GLY A 164 20.83 7.10 -8.74
N ASP A 165 21.38 8.11 -9.41
CA ASP A 165 20.73 9.43 -9.56
C ASP A 165 19.43 9.36 -10.36
N GLU A 166 19.32 8.40 -11.26
CA GLU A 166 18.11 8.15 -12.08
C GLU A 166 16.96 7.45 -11.34
N MET A 167 17.07 7.24 -10.03
CA MET A 167 16.03 6.62 -9.22
C MET A 167 14.79 7.52 -9.16
N LEU A 168 13.62 6.91 -9.43
CA LEU A 168 12.32 7.55 -9.35
C LEU A 168 11.57 7.10 -8.10
N TYR A 169 10.90 8.03 -7.42
CA TYR A 169 10.03 7.71 -6.31
C TYR A 169 8.68 7.18 -6.79
N PHE A 170 8.11 6.27 -6.03
CA PHE A 170 6.75 5.79 -6.29
C PHE A 170 5.72 6.79 -5.78
N HIS A 171 4.77 7.13 -6.64
CA HIS A 171 3.60 7.96 -6.33
C HIS A 171 2.33 7.22 -6.74
N ALA A 172 1.23 7.46 -6.02
CA ALA A 172 -0.09 7.01 -6.41
C ALA A 172 -1.09 8.18 -6.30
N TRP A 173 -1.91 8.32 -7.31
CA TRP A 173 -2.99 9.29 -7.38
C TRP A 173 -4.34 8.59 -7.28
N PHE A 174 -5.26 9.18 -6.52
CA PHE A 174 -6.64 8.72 -6.41
C PHE A 174 -7.59 9.85 -6.79
N ASN A 175 -8.56 9.55 -7.63
CA ASN A 175 -9.67 10.43 -7.95
C ASN A 175 -10.99 9.65 -7.94
N HIS A 176 -12.06 10.32 -7.54
CA HIS A 176 -13.38 9.74 -7.45
C HIS A 176 -14.43 10.75 -7.84
N GLN A 177 -15.41 10.33 -8.63
CA GLN A 177 -16.57 11.12 -9.04
C GLN A 177 -17.85 10.30 -8.86
N ASN A 178 -18.79 10.81 -8.07
CA ASN A 178 -20.05 10.09 -7.78
C ASN A 178 -21.00 10.00 -8.99
N LYS A 179 -20.93 10.97 -9.89
CA LYS A 179 -21.73 11.00 -11.11
C LYS A 179 -20.88 11.55 -12.25
N THR A 180 -20.86 10.83 -13.36
CA THR A 180 -20.27 11.35 -14.58
C THR A 180 -21.14 12.45 -15.16
N VAL A 181 -20.51 13.48 -15.73
CA VAL A 181 -21.19 14.52 -16.48
C VAL A 181 -21.05 14.22 -17.96
N ILE A 182 -22.16 14.19 -18.68
CA ILE A 182 -22.16 13.87 -20.12
C ILE A 182 -21.29 14.90 -20.86
N ARG A 183 -20.37 14.38 -21.70
CA ARG A 183 -19.40 15.17 -22.50
C ARG A 183 -18.29 15.85 -21.67
N GLU A 184 -18.11 15.49 -20.41
CA GLU A 184 -16.96 15.86 -19.61
C GLU A 184 -16.07 14.63 -19.36
N ASP A 185 -14.77 14.79 -19.57
CA ASP A 185 -13.83 13.72 -19.32
C ASP A 185 -13.57 13.56 -17.83
N PHE A 186 -13.51 12.30 -17.38
CA PHE A 186 -13.04 12.01 -16.02
C PHE A 186 -11.52 12.15 -15.97
N GLN A 187 -11.02 13.00 -15.08
CA GLN A 187 -9.58 13.18 -14.91
C GLN A 187 -8.96 11.99 -14.19
N ILE A 188 -8.29 11.13 -14.94
CA ILE A 188 -7.57 9.96 -14.40
C ILE A 188 -6.32 10.39 -13.62
N LEU A 189 -5.57 11.35 -14.16
CA LEU A 189 -4.33 11.86 -13.58
C LEU A 189 -4.24 13.36 -13.81
N PRO A 190 -3.83 14.17 -12.82
CA PRO A 190 -3.60 15.61 -13.05
C PRO A 190 -2.39 15.80 -13.98
N MET A 191 -2.24 17.02 -14.50
CA MET A 191 -1.04 17.39 -15.22
C MET A 191 0.18 17.28 -14.31
N ILE A 192 1.15 16.46 -14.70
CA ILE A 192 2.41 16.27 -13.98
C ILE A 192 3.53 16.87 -14.79
N HIS A 193 4.38 17.67 -14.15
CA HIS A 193 5.60 18.20 -14.74
C HIS A 193 6.81 17.42 -14.22
N GLY A 194 7.70 17.03 -15.13
CA GLY A 194 8.92 16.29 -14.78
C GLY A 194 9.07 15.01 -15.59
N GLN A 195 10.02 14.18 -15.17
CA GLN A 195 10.29 12.88 -15.76
C GLN A 195 9.73 11.78 -14.87
N GLY A 196 9.13 10.77 -15.48
CA GLY A 196 8.54 9.67 -14.74
C GLY A 196 8.15 8.51 -15.65
N ARG A 197 7.67 7.45 -15.03
CA ARG A 197 7.12 6.27 -15.71
C ARG A 197 5.71 6.03 -15.24
N PHE A 198 4.76 6.05 -16.15
CA PHE A 198 3.39 5.63 -15.86
C PHE A 198 3.34 4.09 -15.78
N LEU A 199 3.00 3.57 -14.61
CA LEU A 199 2.97 2.12 -14.36
C LEU A 199 1.64 1.48 -14.71
N GLY A 200 0.57 2.27 -14.73
CA GLY A 200 -0.78 1.80 -15.02
C GLY A 200 -1.84 2.48 -14.16
N LEU A 201 -3.06 2.01 -14.31
CA LEU A 201 -4.22 2.52 -13.59
C LEU A 201 -5.21 1.39 -13.28
N SER A 202 -6.02 1.60 -12.25
CA SER A 202 -7.20 0.80 -11.95
C SER A 202 -8.42 1.70 -11.99
N ILE A 203 -9.44 1.33 -12.76
CA ILE A 203 -10.69 2.08 -12.90
C ILE A 203 -11.83 1.20 -12.43
N GLY A 204 -12.65 1.71 -11.49
CA GLY A 204 -13.92 1.15 -11.11
C GLY A 204 -15.06 1.99 -11.70
N ILE A 205 -15.97 1.34 -12.38
CA ILE A 205 -17.20 1.96 -12.91
C ILE A 205 -18.39 1.24 -12.30
N ILE A 206 -19.24 2.00 -11.58
CA ILE A 206 -20.49 1.50 -11.03
C ILE A 206 -21.62 2.12 -11.83
N CYS A 207 -22.25 1.33 -12.68
CA CYS A 207 -23.35 1.79 -13.52
C CYS A 207 -24.66 1.84 -12.74
N ASP A 208 -25.52 2.80 -13.08
CA ASP A 208 -26.91 2.79 -12.64
C ASP A 208 -27.68 1.64 -13.34
N GLN A 209 -27.85 0.53 -12.63
CA GLN A 209 -28.52 -0.67 -13.16
C GLN A 209 -29.93 -0.43 -13.67
N LYS A 210 -30.61 0.61 -13.17
CA LYS A 210 -31.97 0.96 -13.68
C LYS A 210 -31.93 1.56 -15.07
N ARG A 211 -30.80 2.23 -15.43
CA ARG A 211 -30.63 2.87 -16.73
C ARG A 211 -29.86 2.02 -17.75
N TYR A 212 -29.01 1.12 -17.24
CA TYR A 212 -28.01 0.41 -18.03
C TYR A 212 -28.00 -1.09 -17.74
N SER A 213 -29.19 -1.68 -17.46
CA SER A 213 -29.31 -3.10 -17.12
C SER A 213 -28.75 -4.05 -18.21
N ASP A 214 -28.67 -3.57 -19.43
CA ASP A 214 -28.33 -4.38 -20.61
C ASP A 214 -26.88 -4.18 -21.08
N VAL A 215 -26.09 -3.38 -20.38
CA VAL A 215 -24.76 -2.96 -20.86
C VAL A 215 -23.61 -3.68 -20.16
N TRP A 216 -23.87 -4.29 -18.98
CA TRP A 216 -22.83 -4.96 -18.16
C TRP A 216 -23.35 -6.25 -17.52
#